data_f2fe29e1e48108b18b995b0e3d6b5d14
#
_entry.id   f2fe29e1e48108b18b995b0e3d6b5d14
#
_cell.length_a   1.000
_cell.length_b   1.000
_cell.length_c   1.000
_cell.angle_alpha   90.00
_cell.angle_beta   90.00
_cell.angle_gamma   90.00
#
_symmetry.space_group_name_H-M   'P 1'
#
loop_
_entity.id
_entity.type
_entity.pdbx_description
1 polymer ?
#
loop_
_entity_poly.entity_id
_entity_poly.type
_entity_poly.pdbx_seq_one_letter_code
_entity_poly.pdbx_strand_id
1 'polypeptide(L)'
;MEPAEYMKKALELAKTALGYTTPNPAVGCVIVKDGEIVGTGYHHKAGTPHAEVWALREAGERAKGATVYVTLEPCAHYGRTPPCARTLVEKGVGKVVMAMLDPNPLVAGKGAAILRKAGIAVEVGLMSKEAAQLNEVFIKNMMVQKPFIAIKLAQSLDGRTASRTGKSQWITNEWARSYGHYLRSIYDGILVGINTVLTDNPLLTSRIERPGQDAPHQPVRIVLDTKGRTPLNSLVVTDKTTQTIIVTTSLCPVEKMKALKEAGFRVILAPLQDGKTIYLPDALQLLHDEGLTSILIEGGSTVQGSFFDARLVDKIYAFMGDKVIGGTGALPSVGGCGVDELDECLPLVYDSAELHDNNVLITAYNANREGAYVHWHH
;
A
#
# COMPACT_ATOMS: atom_id res chain seq x y z
N MET A 1 1.67 -29.77 11.99
CA MET A 1 1.02 -28.54 11.46
C MET A 1 0.45 -28.88 10.07
N GLU A 2 -0.73 -28.35 9.77
CA GLU A 2 -1.34 -28.50 8.46
C GLU A 2 -0.68 -27.58 7.41
N PRO A 3 -0.75 -27.90 6.10
CA PRO A 3 -0.16 -27.08 5.04
C PRO A 3 -0.55 -25.61 5.08
N ALA A 4 -1.79 -25.28 5.44
CA ALA A 4 -2.26 -23.89 5.58
C ALA A 4 -1.57 -23.13 6.72
N GLU A 5 -1.18 -23.80 7.79
CA GLU A 5 -0.47 -23.15 8.91
C GLU A 5 0.96 -22.75 8.52
N TYR A 6 1.65 -23.58 7.69
CA TYR A 6 2.97 -23.22 7.16
C TYR A 6 2.88 -22.03 6.17
N MET A 7 1.86 -22.02 5.30
CA MET A 7 1.64 -20.90 4.39
C MET A 7 1.26 -19.63 5.14
N LYS A 8 0.41 -19.73 6.17
CA LYS A 8 0.08 -18.60 7.06
C LYS A 8 1.35 -18.00 7.68
N LYS A 9 2.28 -18.86 8.15
CA LYS A 9 3.57 -18.40 8.69
C LYS A 9 4.41 -17.70 7.63
N ALA A 10 4.43 -18.19 6.39
CA ALA A 10 5.11 -17.51 5.29
C ALA A 10 4.50 -16.13 4.99
N LEU A 11 3.17 -16.00 5.02
CA LEU A 11 2.46 -14.73 4.85
C LEU A 11 2.76 -13.74 6.01
N GLU A 12 2.80 -14.24 7.25
CA GLU A 12 3.17 -13.42 8.41
C GLU A 12 4.60 -12.86 8.29
N LEU A 13 5.55 -13.68 7.85
CA LEU A 13 6.92 -13.25 7.58
C LEU A 13 6.95 -12.18 6.47
N ALA A 14 6.26 -12.40 5.36
CA ALA A 14 6.20 -11.44 4.27
C ALA A 14 5.61 -10.09 4.72
N LYS A 15 4.57 -10.11 5.57
CA LYS A 15 3.91 -8.92 6.10
C LYS A 15 4.86 -7.99 6.87
N THR A 16 5.92 -8.54 7.49
CA THR A 16 6.90 -7.72 8.22
C THR A 16 7.66 -6.76 7.32
N ALA A 17 7.79 -7.07 6.03
CA ALA A 17 8.54 -6.27 5.05
C ALA A 17 7.69 -5.27 4.24
N LEU A 18 6.37 -5.21 4.46
CA LEU A 18 5.52 -4.21 3.77
C LEU A 18 6.06 -2.79 3.97
N GLY A 19 6.11 -2.01 2.89
CA GLY A 19 6.68 -0.66 2.86
C GLY A 19 8.20 -0.60 2.64
N TYR A 20 8.92 -1.71 2.80
CA TYR A 20 10.39 -1.76 2.60
C TYR A 20 10.80 -2.44 1.28
N THR A 21 9.92 -3.24 0.69
CA THR A 21 10.23 -4.02 -0.51
C THR A 21 9.99 -3.29 -1.82
N THR A 22 9.28 -2.16 -1.82
CA THR A 22 8.96 -1.39 -3.03
C THR A 22 10.19 -1.15 -3.92
N PRO A 23 10.12 -1.38 -5.25
CA PRO A 23 8.94 -1.81 -6.03
C PRO A 23 8.70 -3.33 -6.07
N ASN A 24 9.46 -4.13 -5.32
CA ASN A 24 9.36 -5.59 -5.29
C ASN A 24 8.18 -6.06 -4.42
N PRO A 25 7.64 -7.28 -4.67
CA PRO A 25 6.61 -7.87 -3.82
C PRO A 25 7.14 -8.22 -2.43
N ALA A 26 6.24 -8.23 -1.45
CA ALA A 26 6.49 -8.82 -0.14
C ALA A 26 6.35 -10.36 -0.24
N VAL A 27 7.44 -11.09 -0.04
CA VAL A 27 7.48 -12.55 -0.17
C VAL A 27 8.01 -13.17 1.10
N GLY A 28 7.37 -14.24 1.54
CA GLY A 28 7.81 -15.09 2.65
C GLY A 28 7.95 -16.54 2.21
N CYS A 29 8.86 -17.26 2.85
CA CYS A 29 9.17 -18.64 2.55
C CYS A 29 9.37 -19.44 3.85
N VAL A 30 8.79 -20.62 3.92
CA VAL A 30 8.96 -21.60 5.01
C VAL A 30 9.34 -22.95 4.39
N ILE A 31 10.41 -23.56 4.88
CA ILE A 31 10.87 -24.88 4.46
C ILE A 31 10.59 -25.89 5.56
N VAL A 32 9.93 -27.00 5.21
CA VAL A 32 9.46 -28.01 6.14
C VAL A 32 10.04 -29.38 5.76
N LYS A 33 10.66 -30.07 6.72
CA LYS A 33 11.18 -31.43 6.58
C LYS A 33 10.62 -32.28 7.71
N ASP A 34 10.00 -33.41 7.35
CA ASP A 34 9.46 -34.38 8.33
C ASP A 34 8.54 -33.76 9.39
N GLY A 35 7.72 -32.77 8.98
CA GLY A 35 6.80 -32.03 9.83
C GLY A 35 7.42 -30.88 10.65
N GLU A 36 8.74 -30.70 10.60
CA GLU A 36 9.47 -29.63 11.29
C GLU A 36 9.81 -28.48 10.35
N ILE A 37 9.71 -27.24 10.82
CA ILE A 37 10.23 -26.07 10.10
C ILE A 37 11.75 -26.08 10.25
N VAL A 38 12.44 -26.19 9.10
CA VAL A 38 13.90 -26.26 9.03
C VAL A 38 14.53 -25.00 8.48
N GLY A 39 13.73 -24.09 7.90
CA GLY A 39 14.19 -22.79 7.43
C GLY A 39 13.04 -21.84 7.18
N THR A 40 13.30 -20.56 7.43
CA THR A 40 12.36 -19.45 7.25
C THR A 40 13.06 -18.31 6.54
N GLY A 41 12.31 -17.48 5.82
CA GLY A 41 12.87 -16.31 5.18
C GLY A 41 11.80 -15.39 4.64
N TYR A 42 12.15 -14.14 4.48
CA TYR A 42 11.32 -13.16 3.77
C TYR A 42 12.20 -12.19 2.99
N HIS A 43 11.62 -11.53 1.99
CA HIS A 43 12.31 -10.50 1.23
C HIS A 43 12.36 -9.22 2.07
N HIS A 44 13.55 -8.85 2.56
CA HIS A 44 13.70 -7.76 3.54
C HIS A 44 13.47 -6.38 2.91
N LYS A 45 14.11 -6.12 1.77
CA LYS A 45 14.01 -4.85 1.01
C LYS A 45 14.52 -5.04 -0.42
N ALA A 46 14.13 -4.13 -1.31
CA ALA A 46 14.63 -4.11 -2.68
C ALA A 46 16.18 -4.19 -2.74
N GLY A 47 16.68 -5.07 -3.62
CA GLY A 47 18.12 -5.31 -3.80
C GLY A 47 18.76 -6.30 -2.83
N THR A 48 18.04 -6.82 -1.83
CA THR A 48 18.50 -7.91 -0.94
C THR A 48 18.09 -9.28 -1.49
N PRO A 49 18.61 -10.41 -0.94
CA PRO A 49 18.20 -11.75 -1.33
C PRO A 49 16.68 -11.97 -1.19
N HIS A 50 16.11 -12.81 -2.05
CA HIS A 50 14.71 -13.23 -1.98
C HIS A 50 14.45 -14.16 -0.79
N ALA A 51 13.18 -14.33 -0.42
CA ALA A 51 12.73 -15.11 0.72
C ALA A 51 13.27 -16.55 0.71
N GLU A 52 13.25 -17.18 -0.46
CA GLU A 52 13.71 -18.57 -0.65
C GLU A 52 15.20 -18.71 -0.32
N VAL A 53 16.01 -17.70 -0.65
CA VAL A 53 17.45 -17.71 -0.38
C VAL A 53 17.74 -17.70 1.12
N TRP A 54 16.99 -16.88 1.89
CA TRP A 54 17.11 -16.85 3.34
C TRP A 54 16.68 -18.17 3.96
N ALA A 55 15.53 -18.68 3.57
CA ALA A 55 15.01 -19.95 4.06
C ALA A 55 15.94 -21.13 3.74
N LEU A 56 16.54 -21.17 2.52
CA LEU A 56 17.51 -22.18 2.14
C LEU A 56 18.83 -22.08 2.90
N ARG A 57 19.29 -20.89 3.24
CA ARG A 57 20.50 -20.70 4.07
C ARG A 57 20.29 -21.26 5.47
N GLU A 58 19.12 -21.01 6.09
CA GLU A 58 18.78 -21.54 7.39
C GLU A 58 18.58 -23.06 7.37
N ALA A 59 17.89 -23.59 6.35
CA ALA A 59 17.65 -25.03 6.22
C ALA A 59 18.93 -25.84 5.97
N GLY A 60 19.91 -25.27 5.25
CA GLY A 60 21.14 -25.96 4.88
C GLY A 60 20.86 -27.26 4.13
N GLU A 61 21.52 -28.36 4.52
CA GLU A 61 21.34 -29.68 3.91
C GLU A 61 19.95 -30.31 4.17
N ARG A 62 19.22 -29.83 5.18
CA ARG A 62 17.85 -30.31 5.45
C ARG A 62 16.84 -29.85 4.38
N ALA A 63 17.20 -28.91 3.50
CA ALA A 63 16.38 -28.52 2.35
C ALA A 63 16.18 -29.68 1.36
N LYS A 64 17.10 -30.66 1.29
CA LYS A 64 17.00 -31.78 0.37
C LYS A 64 15.78 -32.65 0.69
N GLY A 65 14.91 -32.82 -0.34
CA GLY A 65 13.65 -33.56 -0.22
C GLY A 65 12.60 -32.87 0.69
N ALA A 66 12.81 -31.62 1.13
CA ALA A 66 11.87 -30.87 1.96
C ALA A 66 10.72 -30.29 1.12
N THR A 67 9.65 -29.86 1.79
CA THR A 67 8.55 -29.08 1.19
C THR A 67 8.78 -27.58 1.45
N VAL A 68 8.70 -26.79 0.40
CA VAL A 68 8.83 -25.33 0.44
C VAL A 68 7.45 -24.70 0.30
N TYR A 69 7.07 -23.84 1.26
CA TYR A 69 5.88 -22.99 1.19
C TYR A 69 6.33 -21.56 0.89
N VAL A 70 5.85 -20.98 -0.20
CA VAL A 70 6.24 -19.64 -0.63
C VAL A 70 5.01 -18.83 -1.05
N THR A 71 4.95 -17.58 -0.65
CA THR A 71 3.74 -16.74 -0.86
C THR A 71 3.57 -16.26 -2.30
N LEU A 72 4.62 -16.32 -3.12
CA LEU A 72 4.61 -15.96 -4.53
C LEU A 72 5.47 -16.94 -5.33
N GLU A 73 5.15 -17.12 -6.60
CA GLU A 73 5.92 -17.96 -7.52
C GLU A 73 7.42 -17.62 -7.50
N PRO A 74 8.33 -18.59 -7.28
CA PRO A 74 9.77 -18.38 -7.35
C PRO A 74 10.20 -17.86 -8.72
N CYS A 75 10.99 -16.78 -8.72
CA CYS A 75 11.41 -16.11 -9.96
C CYS A 75 12.14 -17.06 -10.92
N ALA A 76 11.91 -16.86 -12.24
CA ALA A 76 12.45 -17.66 -13.33
C ALA A 76 13.54 -16.97 -14.14
N HIS A 77 13.73 -15.66 -13.98
CA HIS A 77 14.67 -14.86 -14.74
C HIS A 77 15.97 -14.60 -13.95
N TYR A 78 17.09 -14.47 -14.67
CA TYR A 78 18.34 -14.04 -14.09
C TYR A 78 18.29 -12.53 -13.81
N GLY A 79 18.47 -12.20 -12.54
CA GLY A 79 18.73 -10.83 -12.11
C GLY A 79 20.20 -10.66 -11.68
N ARG A 80 20.42 -10.08 -10.51
CA ARG A 80 21.75 -10.02 -9.87
C ARG A 80 22.20 -11.38 -9.30
N THR A 81 21.26 -12.29 -9.08
CA THR A 81 21.46 -13.64 -8.56
C THR A 81 20.74 -14.66 -9.47
N PRO A 82 21.11 -15.95 -9.40
CA PRO A 82 20.38 -17.01 -10.09
C PRO A 82 18.87 -17.00 -9.69
N PRO A 83 17.98 -17.44 -10.62
CA PRO A 83 16.56 -17.53 -10.34
C PRO A 83 16.27 -18.45 -9.15
N CYS A 84 15.36 -18.06 -8.25
CA CYS A 84 14.98 -18.86 -7.09
C CYS A 84 14.48 -20.25 -7.48
N ALA A 85 13.71 -20.38 -8.58
CA ALA A 85 13.26 -21.67 -9.08
C ALA A 85 14.42 -22.63 -9.38
N ARG A 86 15.53 -22.14 -9.96
CA ARG A 86 16.73 -22.97 -10.22
C ARG A 86 17.49 -23.29 -8.93
N THR A 87 17.61 -22.33 -8.01
CA THR A 87 18.25 -22.56 -6.71
C THR A 87 17.53 -23.65 -5.92
N LEU A 88 16.19 -23.66 -5.95
CA LEU A 88 15.39 -24.75 -5.33
C LEU A 88 15.65 -26.10 -5.99
N VAL A 89 15.78 -26.16 -7.33
CA VAL A 89 16.17 -27.39 -8.05
C VAL A 89 17.56 -27.86 -7.61
N GLU A 90 18.55 -26.98 -7.59
CA GLU A 90 19.93 -27.29 -7.21
C GLU A 90 20.03 -27.80 -5.76
N LYS A 91 19.19 -27.28 -4.86
CA LYS A 91 19.10 -27.73 -3.46
C LYS A 91 18.31 -29.04 -3.29
N GLY A 92 17.71 -29.55 -4.36
CA GLY A 92 17.03 -30.84 -4.38
C GLY A 92 15.79 -30.88 -3.49
N VAL A 93 15.02 -29.80 -3.41
CA VAL A 93 13.74 -29.80 -2.66
C VAL A 93 12.76 -30.79 -3.28
N GLY A 94 11.89 -31.40 -2.47
CA GLY A 94 10.95 -32.42 -2.93
C GLY A 94 9.64 -31.87 -3.47
N LYS A 95 9.16 -30.79 -2.89
CA LYS A 95 7.87 -30.18 -3.22
C LYS A 95 7.90 -28.67 -3.01
N VAL A 96 7.18 -27.92 -3.86
CA VAL A 96 6.96 -26.47 -3.69
C VAL A 96 5.46 -26.17 -3.72
N VAL A 97 4.97 -25.52 -2.69
CA VAL A 97 3.60 -25.03 -2.55
C VAL A 97 3.64 -23.51 -2.65
N MET A 98 3.00 -22.97 -3.67
CA MET A 98 2.93 -21.53 -3.94
C MET A 98 1.54 -21.00 -3.59
N ALA A 99 1.44 -19.85 -2.93
CA ALA A 99 0.14 -19.23 -2.71
C ALA A 99 -0.46 -18.68 -4.01
N MET A 100 0.36 -18.06 -4.86
CA MET A 100 -0.09 -17.53 -6.16
C MET A 100 1.04 -17.55 -7.19
N LEU A 101 0.67 -17.48 -8.47
CA LEU A 101 1.61 -17.24 -9.57
C LEU A 101 2.00 -15.76 -9.62
N ASP A 102 3.09 -15.47 -10.34
CA ASP A 102 3.50 -14.08 -10.59
C ASP A 102 2.39 -13.35 -11.37
N PRO A 103 1.95 -12.16 -10.93
CA PRO A 103 0.91 -11.40 -11.62
C PRO A 103 1.34 -10.88 -13.01
N ASN A 104 2.64 -10.82 -13.29
CA ASN A 104 3.15 -10.42 -14.59
C ASN A 104 2.91 -11.51 -15.63
N PRO A 105 2.04 -11.29 -16.65
CA PRO A 105 1.72 -12.32 -17.65
C PRO A 105 2.94 -12.85 -18.42
N LEU A 106 4.02 -12.05 -18.50
CA LEU A 106 5.25 -12.44 -19.19
C LEU A 106 6.09 -13.45 -18.41
N VAL A 107 5.85 -13.59 -17.11
CA VAL A 107 6.62 -14.50 -16.22
C VAL A 107 5.77 -15.54 -15.51
N ALA A 108 4.45 -15.32 -15.41
CA ALA A 108 3.50 -16.22 -14.78
C ALA A 108 3.67 -17.70 -15.24
N GLY A 109 3.82 -18.61 -14.30
CA GLY A 109 3.97 -20.04 -14.53
C GLY A 109 5.36 -20.50 -14.96
N LYS A 110 6.31 -19.61 -15.28
CA LYS A 110 7.67 -19.99 -15.71
C LYS A 110 8.50 -20.61 -14.59
N GLY A 111 8.39 -20.10 -13.37
CA GLY A 111 9.03 -20.67 -12.19
C GLY A 111 8.48 -22.05 -11.88
N ALA A 112 7.16 -22.20 -11.90
CA ALA A 112 6.47 -23.48 -11.73
C ALA A 112 6.88 -24.49 -12.80
N ALA A 113 7.01 -24.06 -14.07
CA ALA A 113 7.45 -24.92 -15.17
C ALA A 113 8.89 -25.44 -14.99
N ILE A 114 9.82 -24.59 -14.52
CA ILE A 114 11.21 -24.99 -14.22
C ILE A 114 11.23 -26.08 -13.15
N LEU A 115 10.46 -25.92 -12.07
CA LEU A 115 10.38 -26.86 -10.97
C LEU A 115 9.78 -28.20 -11.42
N ARG A 116 8.64 -28.18 -12.15
CA ARG A 116 8.00 -29.39 -12.69
C ARG A 116 8.92 -30.13 -13.65
N LYS A 117 9.63 -29.41 -14.53
CA LYS A 117 10.58 -30.03 -15.48
C LYS A 117 11.74 -30.76 -14.77
N ALA A 118 12.12 -30.30 -13.57
CA ALA A 118 13.12 -30.94 -12.73
C ALA A 118 12.57 -32.09 -11.86
N GLY A 119 11.28 -32.48 -12.02
CA GLY A 119 10.65 -33.54 -11.26
C GLY A 119 10.17 -33.15 -9.86
N ILE A 120 10.18 -31.85 -9.52
CA ILE A 120 9.69 -31.32 -8.23
C ILE A 120 8.17 -31.20 -8.27
N ALA A 121 7.48 -31.74 -7.26
CA ALA A 121 6.03 -31.58 -7.12
C ALA A 121 5.67 -30.10 -6.88
N VAL A 122 4.69 -29.56 -7.62
CA VAL A 122 4.28 -28.16 -7.53
C VAL A 122 2.78 -28.06 -7.34
N GLU A 123 2.38 -27.43 -6.24
CA GLU A 123 1.00 -27.00 -5.95
C GLU A 123 0.89 -25.48 -5.97
N VAL A 124 -0.26 -24.96 -6.43
CA VAL A 124 -0.52 -23.52 -6.52
C VAL A 124 -1.93 -23.25 -5.99
N GLY A 125 -2.11 -22.13 -5.27
CA GLY A 125 -3.41 -21.63 -4.87
C GLY A 125 -3.69 -21.67 -3.37
N LEU A 126 -2.80 -22.26 -2.57
CA LEU A 126 -2.99 -22.32 -1.11
C LEU A 126 -2.91 -20.91 -0.50
N MET A 127 -4.02 -20.42 0.08
CA MET A 127 -4.17 -19.06 0.62
C MET A 127 -3.89 -17.95 -0.41
N SER A 128 -4.35 -18.17 -1.65
CA SER A 128 -4.11 -17.25 -2.76
C SER A 128 -4.74 -15.88 -2.54
N LYS A 129 -5.89 -15.81 -1.87
CA LYS A 129 -6.58 -14.56 -1.54
C LYS A 129 -5.72 -13.70 -0.62
N GLU A 130 -5.22 -14.27 0.46
CA GLU A 130 -4.37 -13.58 1.44
C GLU A 130 -3.04 -13.14 0.83
N ALA A 131 -2.45 -13.96 -0.04
CA ALA A 131 -1.23 -13.59 -0.76
C ALA A 131 -1.44 -12.45 -1.75
N ALA A 132 -2.57 -12.44 -2.45
CA ALA A 132 -2.95 -11.36 -3.35
C ALA A 132 -3.25 -10.06 -2.59
N GLN A 133 -3.94 -10.13 -1.45
CA GLN A 133 -4.16 -8.96 -0.58
C GLN A 133 -2.85 -8.39 -0.05
N LEU A 134 -1.90 -9.25 0.35
CA LEU A 134 -0.58 -8.82 0.80
C LEU A 134 0.18 -8.06 -0.28
N ASN A 135 0.03 -8.47 -1.54
CA ASN A 135 0.75 -7.92 -2.68
C ASN A 135 -0.12 -7.05 -3.61
N GLU A 136 -1.26 -6.52 -3.12
CA GLU A 136 -2.22 -5.74 -3.92
C GLU A 136 -1.58 -4.54 -4.65
N VAL A 137 -0.64 -3.87 -4.01
CA VAL A 137 0.15 -2.76 -4.59
C VAL A 137 0.99 -3.27 -5.76
N PHE A 138 1.78 -4.32 -5.53
CA PHE A 138 2.63 -4.93 -6.57
C PHE A 138 1.81 -5.42 -7.76
N ILE A 139 0.69 -6.11 -7.50
CA ILE A 139 -0.22 -6.62 -8.54
C ILE A 139 -0.73 -5.48 -9.41
N LYS A 140 -1.26 -4.41 -8.82
CA LYS A 140 -1.77 -3.27 -9.57
C LYS A 140 -0.69 -2.62 -10.44
N ASN A 141 0.50 -2.42 -9.87
CA ASN A 141 1.62 -1.83 -10.61
C ASN A 141 2.05 -2.70 -11.80
N MET A 142 2.12 -4.02 -11.62
CA MET A 142 2.47 -4.94 -12.71
C MET A 142 1.43 -4.99 -13.83
N MET A 143 0.14 -4.90 -13.47
CA MET A 143 -0.96 -5.04 -14.44
C MET A 143 -1.33 -3.74 -15.15
N VAL A 144 -1.27 -2.60 -14.47
CA VAL A 144 -1.81 -1.33 -15.01
C VAL A 144 -0.85 -0.15 -14.95
N GLN A 145 0.32 -0.30 -14.32
CA GLN A 145 1.37 0.74 -14.22
C GLN A 145 0.84 2.07 -13.66
N LYS A 146 0.01 1.99 -12.62
CA LYS A 146 -0.55 3.12 -11.88
C LYS A 146 -0.35 2.91 -10.37
N PRO A 147 -0.27 3.97 -9.56
CA PRO A 147 -0.16 3.81 -8.12
C PRO A 147 -1.44 3.20 -7.53
N PHE A 148 -1.29 2.40 -6.48
CA PHE A 148 -2.40 1.91 -5.68
C PHE A 148 -2.88 3.03 -4.75
N ILE A 149 -4.16 3.37 -4.79
CA ILE A 149 -4.73 4.49 -4.03
C ILE A 149 -5.57 3.96 -2.88
N ALA A 150 -5.10 4.19 -1.66
CA ALA A 150 -5.86 3.95 -0.45
C ALA A 150 -6.34 5.26 0.17
N ILE A 151 -7.56 5.27 0.69
CA ILE A 151 -8.09 6.40 1.46
C ILE A 151 -8.28 5.98 2.92
N LYS A 152 -7.80 6.79 3.84
CA LYS A 152 -8.10 6.65 5.26
C LYS A 152 -9.11 7.72 5.66
N LEU A 153 -10.27 7.29 6.15
CA LEU A 153 -11.30 8.13 6.74
C LEU A 153 -11.24 8.01 8.25
N ALA A 154 -11.27 9.14 8.97
CA ALA A 154 -11.46 9.19 10.41
C ALA A 154 -12.69 10.05 10.70
N GLN A 155 -13.77 9.41 11.14
CA GLN A 155 -15.08 10.04 11.19
C GLN A 155 -15.88 9.62 12.44
N SER A 156 -16.86 10.43 12.78
CA SER A 156 -17.91 10.07 13.73
C SER A 156 -18.86 9.01 13.13
N LEU A 157 -19.72 8.43 13.95
CA LEU A 157 -20.73 7.46 13.49
C LEU A 157 -21.62 8.02 12.37
N ASP A 158 -21.91 9.32 12.41
CA ASP A 158 -22.72 10.05 11.41
C ASP A 158 -21.87 10.66 10.27
N GLY A 159 -20.62 10.16 10.04
CA GLY A 159 -19.79 10.49 8.89
C GLY A 159 -19.17 11.90 8.90
N ARG A 160 -18.94 12.50 10.07
CA ARG A 160 -18.32 13.82 10.19
C ARG A 160 -16.86 13.73 10.58
N THR A 161 -16.01 14.58 9.95
CA THR A 161 -14.58 14.66 10.25
C THR A 161 -14.22 15.89 11.11
N ALA A 162 -15.13 16.84 11.27
CA ALA A 162 -14.98 17.98 12.16
C ALA A 162 -16.35 18.53 12.58
N SER A 163 -16.37 19.21 13.73
CA SER A 163 -17.53 19.98 14.20
C SER A 163 -17.80 21.20 13.31
N ARG A 164 -18.95 21.85 13.51
CA ARG A 164 -19.32 23.10 12.81
C ARG A 164 -18.28 24.21 12.93
N THR A 165 -17.48 24.21 14.01
CA THR A 165 -16.40 25.18 14.23
C THR A 165 -15.01 24.69 13.76
N GLY A 166 -14.96 23.56 13.03
CA GLY A 166 -13.71 23.00 12.50
C GLY A 166 -12.89 22.16 13.49
N LYS A 167 -13.38 21.94 14.73
CA LYS A 167 -12.67 21.08 15.69
C LYS A 167 -12.79 19.62 15.30
N SER A 168 -11.63 18.94 15.09
CA SER A 168 -11.52 17.53 14.64
C SER A 168 -10.85 16.61 15.65
N GLN A 169 -10.24 17.11 16.71
CA GLN A 169 -9.47 16.34 17.69
C GLN A 169 -10.26 16.12 18.99
N TRP A 170 -10.45 14.89 19.49
CA TRP A 170 -10.15 13.61 18.80
C TRP A 170 -11.49 12.93 18.50
N ILE A 171 -11.71 12.53 17.26
CA ILE A 171 -12.91 11.80 16.83
C ILE A 171 -12.74 10.31 17.10
N THR A 172 -11.56 9.78 16.80
CA THR A 172 -11.18 8.37 16.97
C THR A 172 -10.21 8.19 18.13
N ASN A 173 -10.14 6.97 18.68
CA ASN A 173 -9.30 6.61 19.83
C ASN A 173 -7.80 6.49 19.48
N GLU A 174 -6.97 6.15 20.47
CA GLU A 174 -5.53 6.01 20.32
C GLU A 174 -5.13 4.85 19.40
N TRP A 175 -5.84 3.71 19.48
CA TRP A 175 -5.62 2.58 18.60
C TRP A 175 -5.78 2.97 17.12
N ALA A 176 -6.85 3.67 16.77
CA ALA A 176 -7.09 4.13 15.40
C ALA A 176 -6.01 5.09 14.90
N ARG A 177 -5.49 5.98 15.78
CA ARG A 177 -4.37 6.86 15.44
C ARG A 177 -3.06 6.08 15.24
N SER A 178 -2.79 5.10 16.09
CA SER A 178 -1.63 4.19 15.95
C SER A 178 -1.72 3.38 14.65
N TYR A 179 -2.89 2.89 14.32
CA TYR A 179 -3.11 2.19 13.05
C TYR A 179 -2.89 3.13 11.84
N GLY A 180 -3.26 4.41 11.94
CA GLY A 180 -2.90 5.43 10.95
C GLY A 180 -1.38 5.55 10.75
N HIS A 181 -0.59 5.51 11.83
CA HIS A 181 0.88 5.48 11.73
C HIS A 181 1.40 4.18 11.11
N TYR A 182 0.75 3.04 11.36
CA TYR A 182 1.05 1.78 10.67
C TYR A 182 0.79 1.92 9.17
N LEU A 183 -0.35 2.46 8.75
CA LEU A 183 -0.64 2.69 7.33
C LEU A 183 0.45 3.56 6.67
N ARG A 184 0.86 4.65 7.31
CA ARG A 184 1.97 5.48 6.83
C ARG A 184 3.29 4.73 6.66
N SER A 185 3.50 3.64 7.42
CA SER A 185 4.71 2.83 7.32
C SER A 185 4.69 1.78 6.21
N ILE A 186 3.56 1.59 5.54
CA ILE A 186 3.41 0.57 4.49
C ILE A 186 3.11 1.14 3.10
N TYR A 187 2.72 2.41 3.00
CA TYR A 187 2.52 3.12 1.73
C TYR A 187 3.73 3.98 1.37
N ASP A 188 4.05 4.09 0.07
CA ASP A 188 5.19 4.88 -0.41
C ASP A 188 4.97 6.37 -0.26
N GLY A 189 3.73 6.85 -0.46
CA GLY A 189 3.36 8.24 -0.34
C GLY A 189 2.18 8.48 0.58
N ILE A 190 2.18 9.64 1.26
CA ILE A 190 1.03 10.18 1.99
C ILE A 190 0.59 11.49 1.35
N LEU A 191 -0.67 11.56 0.94
CA LEU A 191 -1.21 12.68 0.20
C LEU A 191 -2.27 13.44 1.01
N VAL A 192 -2.10 14.77 1.05
CA VAL A 192 -3.08 15.71 1.62
C VAL A 192 -3.31 16.90 0.68
N GLY A 193 -4.43 17.60 0.86
CA GLY A 193 -4.67 18.88 0.21
C GLY A 193 -4.00 20.03 0.97
N ILE A 194 -3.75 21.13 0.28
CA ILE A 194 -3.15 22.35 0.87
C ILE A 194 -3.93 22.87 2.07
N ASN A 195 -5.25 22.75 2.10
CA ASN A 195 -6.04 23.23 3.24
C ASN A 195 -5.70 22.48 4.54
N THR A 196 -5.39 21.16 4.47
CA THR A 196 -4.91 20.41 5.63
C THR A 196 -3.57 20.94 6.14
N VAL A 197 -2.65 21.33 5.25
CA VAL A 197 -1.38 21.93 5.64
C VAL A 197 -1.60 23.30 6.32
N LEU A 198 -2.50 24.12 5.77
CA LEU A 198 -2.80 25.46 6.31
C LEU A 198 -3.51 25.42 7.66
N THR A 199 -4.38 24.42 7.88
CA THR A 199 -5.19 24.31 9.10
C THR A 199 -4.46 23.60 10.22
N ASP A 200 -3.85 22.44 9.91
CA ASP A 200 -3.35 21.50 10.91
C ASP A 200 -1.81 21.52 11.03
N ASN A 201 -1.11 22.09 10.05
CA ASN A 201 0.36 22.09 9.95
C ASN A 201 0.97 20.71 10.30
N PRO A 202 0.60 19.62 9.63
CA PRO A 202 0.91 18.26 10.05
C PRO A 202 2.34 17.86 9.67
N LEU A 203 2.94 16.92 10.44
CA LEU A 203 4.22 16.28 10.10
C LEU A 203 4.09 15.22 9.01
N LEU A 204 2.98 14.48 8.97
CA LEU A 204 2.70 13.38 8.03
C LEU A 204 3.76 12.24 8.06
N THR A 205 4.37 12.01 9.18
CA THR A 205 5.38 10.96 9.39
C THR A 205 4.77 9.71 10.04
N SER A 206 5.38 8.55 9.83
CA SER A 206 5.15 7.36 10.65
C SER A 206 5.96 7.46 11.94
N ARG A 207 5.36 6.98 13.07
CA ARG A 207 6.02 6.94 14.40
C ARG A 207 5.92 5.56 15.04
N ILE A 208 5.67 4.54 14.22
CA ILE A 208 5.52 3.18 14.70
C ILE A 208 6.81 2.41 14.44
N GLU A 209 7.34 1.74 15.46
CA GLU A 209 8.40 0.76 15.32
C GLU A 209 7.83 -0.56 14.80
N ARG A 210 8.54 -1.20 13.90
CA ARG A 210 8.12 -2.49 13.32
C ARG A 210 9.15 -3.56 13.62
N PRO A 211 8.72 -4.72 14.10
CA PRO A 211 9.63 -5.83 14.42
C PRO A 211 10.52 -6.19 13.22
N GLY A 212 11.83 -6.34 13.47
CA GLY A 212 12.80 -6.70 12.43
C GLY A 212 13.22 -5.59 11.48
N GLN A 213 12.86 -4.33 11.78
CA GLN A 213 13.25 -3.15 11.00
C GLN A 213 14.05 -2.18 11.87
N ASP A 214 15.14 -1.65 11.35
CA ASP A 214 16.03 -0.73 12.07
C ASP A 214 15.41 0.66 12.30
N ALA A 215 14.50 1.07 11.41
CA ALA A 215 13.78 2.33 11.49
C ALA A 215 12.42 2.23 10.79
N PRO A 216 11.40 3.01 11.21
CA PRO A 216 10.12 3.05 10.50
C PRO A 216 10.33 3.60 9.08
N HIS A 217 9.73 2.91 8.09
CA HIS A 217 9.61 3.47 6.75
C HIS A 217 8.84 4.79 6.82
N GLN A 218 9.36 5.83 6.17
CA GLN A 218 8.72 7.15 6.10
C GLN A 218 8.12 7.35 4.71
N PRO A 219 6.82 7.63 4.61
CA PRO A 219 6.21 7.92 3.32
C PRO A 219 6.70 9.26 2.77
N VAL A 220 6.80 9.37 1.46
CA VAL A 220 6.98 10.66 0.77
C VAL A 220 5.72 11.49 0.97
N ARG A 221 5.86 12.71 1.48
CA ARG A 221 4.75 13.63 1.65
C ARG A 221 4.33 14.22 0.30
N ILE A 222 3.04 14.24 0.02
CA ILE A 222 2.49 14.80 -1.23
C ILE A 222 1.45 15.84 -0.84
N VAL A 223 1.64 17.07 -1.31
CA VAL A 223 0.69 18.16 -1.10
C VAL A 223 0.07 18.56 -2.43
N LEU A 224 -1.25 18.38 -2.58
CA LEU A 224 -1.98 18.94 -3.72
C LEU A 224 -2.24 20.43 -3.48
N ASP A 225 -1.57 21.27 -4.24
CA ASP A 225 -1.59 22.74 -4.07
C ASP A 225 -1.67 23.46 -5.41
N THR A 226 -2.85 23.49 -6.00
CA THR A 226 -3.13 24.06 -7.32
C THR A 226 -2.49 25.44 -7.56
N LYS A 227 -2.43 26.29 -6.53
CA LYS A 227 -2.02 27.70 -6.65
C LYS A 227 -0.73 28.04 -5.91
N GLY A 228 0.00 27.06 -5.36
CA GLY A 228 1.25 27.29 -4.65
C GLY A 228 1.09 28.04 -3.31
N ARG A 229 0.05 27.73 -2.52
CA ARG A 229 -0.22 28.37 -1.22
C ARG A 229 0.59 27.81 -0.05
N THR A 230 1.32 26.71 -0.24
CA THR A 230 2.09 26.03 0.81
C THR A 230 3.04 27.00 1.49
N PRO A 231 2.93 27.23 2.82
CA PRO A 231 3.83 28.12 3.54
C PRO A 231 5.23 27.51 3.65
N LEU A 232 6.29 28.31 3.41
CA LEU A 232 7.67 27.85 3.50
C LEU A 232 8.12 27.48 4.93
N ASN A 233 7.39 27.88 5.94
CA ASN A 233 7.62 27.57 7.35
C ASN A 233 6.72 26.46 7.91
N SER A 234 5.90 25.80 7.07
CA SER A 234 5.09 24.66 7.49
C SER A 234 5.96 23.44 7.83
N LEU A 235 5.44 22.54 8.68
CA LEU A 235 6.18 21.35 9.11
C LEU A 235 6.48 20.39 7.96
N VAL A 236 5.59 20.26 6.98
CA VAL A 236 5.88 19.47 5.76
C VAL A 236 7.05 20.04 4.96
N VAL A 237 7.43 21.30 5.23
CA VAL A 237 8.53 22.03 4.58
C VAL A 237 9.81 21.95 5.41
N THR A 238 9.72 22.22 6.71
CA THR A 238 10.88 22.39 7.59
C THR A 238 11.42 21.09 8.16
N ASP A 239 10.55 20.09 8.36
CA ASP A 239 10.97 18.77 8.80
C ASP A 239 11.63 17.99 7.64
N LYS A 240 12.84 17.50 7.86
CA LYS A 240 13.67 16.79 6.87
C LYS A 240 13.68 15.27 7.06
N THR A 241 12.77 14.73 7.86
CA THR A 241 12.67 13.28 8.11
C THR A 241 12.37 12.50 6.83
N THR A 242 11.60 13.07 5.91
CA THR A 242 11.28 12.49 4.61
C THR A 242 11.12 13.56 3.54
N GLN A 243 11.15 13.14 2.28
CA GLN A 243 10.95 14.00 1.13
C GLN A 243 9.51 14.56 1.08
N THR A 244 9.37 15.77 0.53
CA THR A 244 8.06 16.36 0.23
C THR A 244 7.96 16.72 -1.25
N ILE A 245 6.88 16.31 -1.88
CA ILE A 245 6.50 16.64 -3.26
C ILE A 245 5.32 17.61 -3.21
N ILE A 246 5.45 18.74 -3.88
CA ILE A 246 4.34 19.68 -4.10
C ILE A 246 3.82 19.48 -5.52
N VAL A 247 2.59 19.01 -5.64
CA VAL A 247 1.90 18.93 -6.94
C VAL A 247 1.10 20.21 -7.15
N THR A 248 1.48 20.96 -8.16
CA THR A 248 0.89 22.26 -8.47
C THR A 248 0.52 22.37 -9.95
N THR A 249 0.08 23.54 -10.41
CA THR A 249 -0.33 23.78 -11.79
C THR A 249 0.26 25.08 -12.32
N SER A 250 -0.08 25.43 -13.54
CA SER A 250 0.27 26.75 -14.15
C SER A 250 -0.33 27.96 -13.41
N LEU A 251 -1.26 27.73 -12.46
CA LEU A 251 -1.81 28.80 -11.61
C LEU A 251 -0.89 29.15 -10.42
N CYS A 252 0.18 28.38 -10.19
CA CYS A 252 1.19 28.71 -9.19
C CYS A 252 2.10 29.83 -9.72
N PRO A 253 2.27 30.95 -8.99
CA PRO A 253 3.19 32.01 -9.39
C PRO A 253 4.62 31.46 -9.57
N VAL A 254 5.30 31.92 -10.63
CA VAL A 254 6.67 31.47 -10.96
C VAL A 254 7.64 31.69 -9.81
N GLU A 255 7.56 32.84 -9.14
CA GLU A 255 8.40 33.16 -7.97
C GLU A 255 8.14 32.22 -6.81
N LYS A 256 6.89 31.82 -6.59
CA LYS A 256 6.56 30.83 -5.54
C LYS A 256 7.09 29.45 -5.87
N MET A 257 6.99 29.04 -7.13
CA MET A 257 7.54 27.76 -7.60
C MET A 257 9.07 27.72 -7.43
N LYS A 258 9.74 28.84 -7.75
CA LYS A 258 11.18 28.98 -7.56
C LYS A 258 11.54 28.87 -6.07
N ALA A 259 10.85 29.60 -5.20
CA ALA A 259 11.05 29.56 -3.75
C ALA A 259 10.84 28.15 -3.15
N LEU A 260 9.84 27.39 -3.63
CA LEU A 260 9.62 26.00 -3.21
C LEU A 260 10.80 25.11 -3.63
N LYS A 261 11.29 25.24 -4.86
CA LYS A 261 12.46 24.47 -5.36
C LYS A 261 13.74 24.82 -4.59
N GLU A 262 13.99 26.10 -4.31
CA GLU A 262 15.12 26.59 -3.51
C GLU A 262 15.07 26.09 -2.06
N ALA A 263 13.86 25.91 -1.50
CA ALA A 263 13.66 25.28 -0.20
C ALA A 263 13.88 23.75 -0.18
N GLY A 264 14.21 23.16 -1.35
CA GLY A 264 14.56 21.75 -1.49
C GLY A 264 13.38 20.83 -1.81
N PHE A 265 12.25 21.37 -2.31
CA PHE A 265 11.10 20.55 -2.68
C PHE A 265 11.18 20.02 -4.11
N ARG A 266 10.71 18.78 -4.30
CA ARG A 266 10.31 18.31 -5.61
C ARG A 266 8.97 18.97 -5.96
N VAL A 267 8.93 19.81 -7.01
CA VAL A 267 7.71 20.45 -7.50
C VAL A 267 7.32 19.81 -8.82
N ILE A 268 6.12 19.24 -8.88
CA ILE A 268 5.53 18.61 -10.05
C ILE A 268 4.45 19.54 -10.59
N LEU A 269 4.52 19.83 -11.89
CA LEU A 269 3.51 20.57 -12.62
C LEU A 269 2.52 19.60 -13.25
N ALA A 270 1.31 19.53 -12.70
CA ALA A 270 0.21 18.75 -13.26
C ALA A 270 -0.71 19.62 -14.13
N PRO A 271 -1.39 19.04 -15.10
CA PRO A 271 -2.41 19.73 -15.90
C PRO A 271 -3.58 20.22 -15.03
N LEU A 272 -4.30 21.21 -15.54
CA LEU A 272 -5.53 21.70 -14.96
C LEU A 272 -6.73 20.92 -15.49
N GLN A 273 -7.66 20.59 -14.60
CA GLN A 273 -9.02 20.19 -14.94
C GLN A 273 -9.88 21.48 -15.01
N ASP A 274 -10.51 21.71 -16.16
CA ASP A 274 -11.41 22.86 -16.41
C ASP A 274 -10.81 24.23 -16.03
N GLY A 275 -9.49 24.37 -16.13
CA GLY A 275 -8.76 25.59 -15.80
C GLY A 275 -8.76 25.95 -14.29
N LYS A 276 -9.21 25.07 -13.40
CA LYS A 276 -9.45 25.41 -11.98
C LYS A 276 -8.70 24.54 -10.97
N THR A 277 -8.68 23.22 -11.19
CA THR A 277 -8.14 22.26 -10.25
C THR A 277 -7.10 21.37 -10.90
N ILE A 278 -6.32 20.61 -10.09
CA ILE A 278 -5.38 19.62 -10.59
C ILE A 278 -6.16 18.49 -11.27
N TYR A 279 -5.76 18.10 -12.48
CA TYR A 279 -6.25 16.89 -13.14
C TYR A 279 -5.60 15.67 -12.50
N LEU A 280 -6.35 14.95 -11.64
CA LEU A 280 -5.84 13.90 -10.79
C LEU A 280 -5.23 12.70 -11.53
N PRO A 281 -5.81 12.20 -12.65
CA PRO A 281 -5.22 11.06 -13.36
C PRO A 281 -3.77 11.30 -13.79
N ASP A 282 -3.48 12.45 -14.39
CA ASP A 282 -2.12 12.80 -14.83
C ASP A 282 -1.20 13.10 -13.63
N ALA A 283 -1.73 13.73 -12.58
CA ALA A 283 -0.97 13.96 -11.35
C ALA A 283 -0.52 12.62 -10.72
N LEU A 284 -1.37 11.61 -10.71
CA LEU A 284 -1.04 10.27 -10.22
C LEU A 284 -0.02 9.56 -11.11
N GLN A 285 -0.12 9.72 -12.45
CA GLN A 285 0.88 9.16 -13.35
C GLN A 285 2.25 9.80 -13.12
N LEU A 286 2.32 11.12 -12.98
CA LEU A 286 3.56 11.83 -12.68
C LEU A 286 4.17 11.40 -11.33
N LEU A 287 3.34 11.13 -10.33
CA LEU A 287 3.78 10.59 -9.04
C LEU A 287 4.28 9.13 -9.16
N HIS A 288 3.64 8.31 -9.99
CA HIS A 288 4.10 6.96 -10.30
C HIS A 288 5.46 6.99 -11.01
N ASP A 289 5.66 7.91 -11.95
CA ASP A 289 6.93 8.10 -12.66
C ASP A 289 8.07 8.57 -11.71
N GLU A 290 7.74 9.20 -10.58
CA GLU A 290 8.69 9.48 -9.47
C GLU A 290 8.97 8.23 -8.60
N GLY A 291 8.40 7.08 -8.92
CA GLY A 291 8.62 5.80 -8.24
C GLY A 291 7.63 5.48 -7.10
N LEU A 292 6.56 6.26 -6.95
CA LEU A 292 5.54 6.00 -5.93
C LEU A 292 4.51 4.98 -6.45
N THR A 293 4.60 3.75 -5.95
CA THR A 293 3.73 2.65 -6.35
C THR A 293 2.43 2.60 -5.55
N SER A 294 2.39 3.27 -4.40
CA SER A 294 1.23 3.33 -3.51
C SER A 294 1.11 4.69 -2.82
N ILE A 295 -0.12 5.18 -2.67
CA ILE A 295 -0.41 6.48 -2.05
C ILE A 295 -1.57 6.33 -1.07
N LEU A 296 -1.33 6.73 0.19
CA LEU A 296 -2.34 6.87 1.22
C LEU A 296 -2.86 8.30 1.26
N ILE A 297 -4.16 8.48 1.07
CA ILE A 297 -4.82 9.77 1.17
C ILE A 297 -5.37 9.93 2.58
N GLU A 298 -4.88 10.92 3.33
CA GLU A 298 -5.28 11.13 4.72
C GLU A 298 -6.00 12.44 4.98
N GLY A 299 -6.24 13.24 3.99
CA GLY A 299 -6.76 14.49 4.45
C GLY A 299 -7.43 15.43 3.49
N GLY A 300 -8.36 16.12 4.15
CA GLY A 300 -9.24 17.10 3.58
C GLY A 300 -10.44 16.46 2.86
N SER A 301 -11.62 16.66 3.39
CA SER A 301 -12.90 16.23 2.81
C SER A 301 -12.98 16.51 1.29
N THR A 302 -12.52 17.68 0.85
CA THR A 302 -12.49 18.07 -0.56
C THR A 302 -11.60 17.16 -1.40
N VAL A 303 -10.38 16.84 -0.93
CA VAL A 303 -9.45 15.96 -1.67
C VAL A 303 -10.02 14.55 -1.73
N GLN A 304 -10.51 14.03 -0.60
CA GLN A 304 -11.15 12.70 -0.58
C GLN A 304 -12.32 12.65 -1.57
N GLY A 305 -13.20 13.65 -1.55
CA GLY A 305 -14.31 13.76 -2.52
C GLY A 305 -13.83 13.77 -3.97
N SER A 306 -12.80 14.55 -4.29
CA SER A 306 -12.25 14.60 -5.66
C SER A 306 -11.75 13.24 -6.15
N PHE A 307 -11.18 12.41 -5.27
CA PHE A 307 -10.75 11.05 -5.64
C PHE A 307 -11.94 10.10 -5.83
N PHE A 308 -13.02 10.24 -5.05
CA PHE A 308 -14.24 9.48 -5.25
C PHE A 308 -14.97 9.91 -6.53
N ASP A 309 -15.12 11.22 -6.77
CA ASP A 309 -15.72 11.77 -7.97
C ASP A 309 -14.97 11.29 -9.24
N ALA A 310 -13.63 11.22 -9.18
CA ALA A 310 -12.79 10.74 -10.28
C ALA A 310 -12.68 9.20 -10.35
N ARG A 311 -13.31 8.45 -9.45
CA ARG A 311 -13.28 6.96 -9.35
C ARG A 311 -11.86 6.38 -9.27
N LEU A 312 -10.93 7.08 -8.61
CA LEU A 312 -9.52 6.73 -8.53
C LEU A 312 -9.14 5.92 -7.27
N VAL A 313 -10.11 5.54 -6.47
CA VAL A 313 -9.91 4.85 -5.19
C VAL A 313 -9.88 3.33 -5.37
N ASP A 314 -8.88 2.65 -4.80
CA ASP A 314 -8.79 1.18 -4.78
C ASP A 314 -9.27 0.59 -3.46
N LYS A 315 -8.86 1.21 -2.34
CA LYS A 315 -9.10 0.70 -0.99
C LYS A 315 -9.49 1.81 -0.01
N ILE A 316 -10.34 1.48 0.92
CA ILE A 316 -10.83 2.40 1.94
C ILE A 316 -10.57 1.79 3.32
N TYR A 317 -10.00 2.60 4.22
CA TYR A 317 -9.90 2.34 5.66
C TYR A 317 -10.77 3.36 6.38
N ALA A 318 -11.98 2.97 6.76
CA ALA A 318 -12.91 3.85 7.46
C ALA A 318 -12.88 3.58 8.97
N PHE A 319 -12.28 4.51 9.71
CA PHE A 319 -12.29 4.52 11.18
C PHE A 319 -13.48 5.32 11.65
N MET A 320 -14.43 4.66 12.32
CA MET A 320 -15.60 5.29 12.94
C MET A 320 -15.39 5.38 14.44
N GLY A 321 -15.36 6.59 14.97
CA GLY A 321 -15.34 6.87 16.40
C GLY A 321 -16.74 6.72 17.03
N ASP A 322 -16.78 6.62 18.33
CA ASP A 322 -17.94 6.41 19.19
C ASP A 322 -18.77 7.69 19.44
N LYS A 323 -18.80 8.61 18.48
CA LYS A 323 -19.44 9.94 18.60
C LYS A 323 -20.41 10.20 17.47
N VAL A 324 -21.44 10.99 17.78
CA VAL A 324 -22.31 11.65 16.80
C VAL A 324 -22.03 13.16 16.90
N ILE A 325 -21.66 13.78 15.79
CA ILE A 325 -21.37 15.21 15.73
C ILE A 325 -22.59 16.02 15.31
N GLY A 326 -23.34 15.53 14.32
CA GLY A 326 -24.58 16.16 13.82
C GLY A 326 -24.36 17.50 13.13
N GLY A 327 -25.48 18.08 12.73
CA GLY A 327 -25.54 19.44 12.17
C GLY A 327 -25.13 19.54 10.68
N THR A 328 -25.86 20.36 9.91
CA THR A 328 -25.60 20.59 8.48
C THR A 328 -24.31 21.35 8.21
N GLY A 329 -23.80 22.11 9.16
CA GLY A 329 -22.53 22.85 9.04
C GLY A 329 -21.28 22.08 9.49
N ALA A 330 -21.45 20.84 9.98
CA ALA A 330 -20.31 19.95 10.32
C ALA A 330 -19.68 19.39 9.03
N LEU A 331 -18.34 19.32 8.99
CA LEU A 331 -17.64 18.84 7.79
C LEU A 331 -17.84 17.34 7.59
N PRO A 332 -18.31 16.90 6.41
CA PRO A 332 -18.38 15.47 6.08
C PRO A 332 -16.99 14.88 5.91
N SER A 333 -16.84 13.58 6.10
CA SER A 333 -15.58 12.89 5.83
C SER A 333 -15.25 12.85 4.33
N VAL A 334 -16.25 12.74 3.49
CA VAL A 334 -16.15 12.78 2.04
C VAL A 334 -16.94 13.99 1.52
N GLY A 335 -16.26 14.91 0.84
CA GLY A 335 -16.84 16.04 0.12
C GLY A 335 -16.98 15.72 -1.37
N GLY A 336 -16.71 16.71 -2.23
CA GLY A 336 -16.80 16.55 -3.68
C GLY A 336 -18.17 16.94 -4.22
N CYS A 337 -18.44 16.54 -5.48
CA CYS A 337 -19.73 16.78 -6.14
C CYS A 337 -20.79 15.75 -5.71
N GLY A 338 -20.34 14.52 -5.42
CA GLY A 338 -21.24 13.40 -5.16
C GLY A 338 -21.88 12.88 -6.46
N VAL A 339 -22.96 12.10 -6.30
CA VAL A 339 -23.73 11.50 -7.40
C VAL A 339 -25.17 11.96 -7.34
N ASP A 340 -25.83 12.04 -8.48
CA ASP A 340 -27.24 12.39 -8.56
C ASP A 340 -28.13 11.16 -8.29
N GLU A 341 -27.72 9.98 -8.77
CA GLU A 341 -28.46 8.73 -8.63
C GLU A 341 -27.68 7.68 -7.84
N LEU A 342 -28.38 6.80 -7.09
CA LEU A 342 -27.72 5.79 -6.26
C LEU A 342 -26.97 4.71 -7.03
N ASP A 343 -27.34 4.42 -8.25
CA ASP A 343 -26.66 3.47 -9.13
C ASP A 343 -25.33 4.01 -9.69
N GLU A 344 -25.10 5.32 -9.59
CA GLU A 344 -23.83 5.97 -9.90
C GLU A 344 -22.81 5.86 -8.76
N CYS A 345 -23.21 5.43 -7.56
CA CYS A 345 -22.32 5.29 -6.42
C CYS A 345 -21.14 4.36 -6.75
N LEU A 346 -20.00 4.60 -6.10
CA LEU A 346 -18.85 3.70 -6.17
C LEU A 346 -19.22 2.39 -5.45
N PRO A 347 -19.32 1.24 -6.16
CA PRO A 347 -19.66 -0.02 -5.51
C PRO A 347 -18.49 -0.54 -4.68
N LEU A 348 -18.77 -1.03 -3.47
CA LEU A 348 -17.77 -1.51 -2.54
C LEU A 348 -17.94 -3.00 -2.22
N VAL A 349 -16.81 -3.67 -2.04
CA VAL A 349 -16.74 -5.02 -1.43
C VAL A 349 -16.06 -4.88 -0.08
N TYR A 350 -16.79 -5.21 0.98
CA TYR A 350 -16.22 -5.23 2.33
C TYR A 350 -15.26 -6.41 2.50
N ASP A 351 -14.08 -6.12 3.06
CA ASP A 351 -13.08 -7.11 3.42
C ASP A 351 -13.15 -7.48 4.90
N SER A 352 -13.18 -6.46 5.77
CA SER A 352 -13.34 -6.65 7.21
C SER A 352 -14.15 -5.53 7.87
N ALA A 353 -14.73 -5.85 9.03
CA ALA A 353 -15.31 -4.91 9.97
C ALA A 353 -14.88 -5.33 11.38
N GLU A 354 -14.07 -4.52 12.03
CA GLU A 354 -13.42 -4.85 13.29
C GLU A 354 -13.74 -3.81 14.35
N LEU A 355 -14.08 -4.28 15.57
CA LEU A 355 -14.34 -3.43 16.72
C LEU A 355 -13.08 -3.37 17.62
N HIS A 356 -12.60 -2.17 17.90
CA HIS A 356 -11.44 -1.90 18.75
C HIS A 356 -11.76 -0.76 19.74
N ASP A 357 -11.96 -1.10 21.00
CA ASP A 357 -12.23 -0.13 22.08
C ASP A 357 -13.27 0.94 21.70
N ASN A 358 -14.47 0.53 21.32
CA ASN A 358 -15.58 1.36 20.83
C ASN A 358 -15.30 2.13 19.51
N ASN A 359 -14.21 1.84 18.79
CA ASN A 359 -14.02 2.33 17.44
C ASN A 359 -14.19 1.16 16.46
N VAL A 360 -14.78 1.43 15.30
CA VAL A 360 -14.93 0.43 14.23
C VAL A 360 -13.99 0.77 13.10
N LEU A 361 -13.20 -0.20 12.64
CA LEU A 361 -12.48 -0.14 11.37
C LEU A 361 -13.24 -0.96 10.34
N ILE A 362 -13.67 -0.33 9.26
CA ILE A 362 -14.15 -1.01 8.06
C ILE A 362 -13.07 -0.90 7.00
N THR A 363 -12.64 -2.06 6.47
CA THR A 363 -11.79 -2.14 5.29
C THR A 363 -12.65 -2.56 4.10
N ALA A 364 -12.59 -1.80 3.02
CA ALA A 364 -13.37 -2.07 1.81
C ALA A 364 -12.55 -1.79 0.54
N TYR A 365 -12.92 -2.48 -0.52
CA TYR A 365 -12.34 -2.30 -1.85
C TYR A 365 -13.38 -1.74 -2.81
N ASN A 366 -12.94 -0.89 -3.74
CA ASN A 366 -13.73 -0.57 -4.92
C ASN A 366 -13.93 -1.86 -5.74
N ALA A 367 -15.20 -2.25 -5.95
CA ALA A 367 -15.53 -3.46 -6.71
C ALA A 367 -15.04 -3.42 -8.17
N ASN A 368 -14.91 -2.21 -8.73
CA ASN A 368 -14.50 -1.96 -10.12
C ASN A 368 -13.03 -1.51 -10.23
N ARG A 369 -12.19 -1.72 -9.19
CA ARG A 369 -10.79 -1.30 -9.25
C ARG A 369 -10.02 -2.00 -10.36
N GLU A 370 -9.18 -1.24 -11.06
CA GLU A 370 -8.27 -1.77 -12.07
C GLU A 370 -7.18 -2.65 -11.41
N GLY A 371 -6.73 -3.68 -12.13
CA GLY A 371 -5.62 -4.53 -11.68
C GLY A 371 -5.95 -5.43 -10.47
N ALA A 372 -7.23 -5.73 -10.22
CA ALA A 372 -7.60 -6.75 -9.26
C ALA A 372 -7.14 -8.13 -9.74
N TYR A 373 -6.57 -8.94 -8.85
CA TYR A 373 -6.16 -10.30 -9.19
C TYR A 373 -7.39 -11.17 -9.46
N VAL A 374 -7.51 -11.70 -10.68
CA VAL A 374 -8.75 -12.30 -11.21
C VAL A 374 -9.18 -13.58 -10.47
N HIS A 375 -8.28 -14.22 -9.71
CA HIS A 375 -8.58 -15.47 -8.98
C HIS A 375 -9.27 -15.26 -7.62
N TRP A 376 -9.75 -14.05 -7.30
CA TRP A 376 -10.46 -13.76 -6.06
C TRP A 376 -11.93 -14.27 -6.04
N HIS A 377 -12.43 -14.83 -7.16
CA HIS A 377 -13.84 -15.17 -7.35
C HIS A 377 -14.12 -16.66 -7.54
N HIS A 378 -13.22 -17.55 -7.10
CA HIS A 378 -13.50 -19.01 -7.13
C HIS A 378 -13.24 -19.67 -5.78
#